data_58d95b52c08126cb4eb55214ffbfd48d
#
_entry.id   58d95b52c08126cb4eb55214ffbfd48d
#
_cell.length_a   1.000
_cell.length_b   1.000
_cell.length_c   1.000
_cell.angle_alpha   90.00
_cell.angle_beta   90.00
_cell.angle_gamma   90.00
#
_symmetry.space_group_name_H-M   'P 1'
#
loop_
_entity.id
_entity.type
_entity.pdbx_description
1 polymer ?
#
loop_
_entity_poly.entity_id
_entity_poly.type
_entity_poly.pdbx_seq_one_letter_code
_entity_poly.pdbx_strand_id
1 'polypeptide(L)'
;MAQQDLAVEETPPKKSRKKLFMVTAVVLLLAAAGGGGFWYFNQAAATPAQAKQEPPKPPVFVSLETFTVNLQPDPAEQFLQVDLTLQLPDEEQAKIVQQHMPEVRNRLLMLLTSKKSSEITTIDGKKQLGREISAQLDQPFTAGVKLQQAPGDYFTSFVIQ
;
A
#
# COMPACT_ATOMS: atom_id res chain seq x y z
N MET A 1 39.34 -54.21 -79.31
CA MET A 1 39.48 -54.80 -77.97
C MET A 1 38.77 -53.84 -77.05
N ALA A 2 37.57 -54.06 -76.78
CA ALA A 2 36.96 -54.74 -75.65
C ALA A 2 37.37 -54.09 -74.33
N GLN A 3 36.47 -53.41 -73.69
CA GLN A 3 35.81 -53.92 -72.51
C GLN A 3 34.77 -52.90 -72.00
N GLN A 4 33.57 -53.36 -71.82
CA GLN A 4 32.43 -52.76 -71.15
C GLN A 4 32.73 -52.67 -69.67
N ASP A 5 32.40 -51.56 -69.09
CA ASP A 5 32.27 -51.49 -67.64
C ASP A 5 30.88 -51.07 -67.24
N LEU A 6 30.26 -51.95 -66.50
CA LEU A 6 28.87 -51.95 -66.09
C LEU A 6 28.69 -50.93 -64.94
N ALA A 7 27.96 -49.90 -65.20
CA ALA A 7 27.48 -49.01 -64.15
C ALA A 7 26.41 -49.71 -63.32
N VAL A 8 26.71 -49.95 -62.02
CA VAL A 8 25.75 -50.39 -61.04
C VAL A 8 25.02 -49.16 -60.49
N GLU A 9 23.77 -49.05 -60.83
CA GLU A 9 22.84 -48.02 -60.40
C GLU A 9 22.34 -48.38 -59.00
N GLU A 10 22.91 -47.72 -57.98
CA GLU A 10 22.40 -47.82 -56.59
C GLU A 10 21.15 -46.95 -56.43
N THR A 11 20.00 -47.56 -56.31
CA THR A 11 18.75 -46.91 -55.96
C THR A 11 18.73 -46.55 -54.44
N PRO A 12 18.47 -45.30 -54.07
CA PRO A 12 18.38 -44.93 -52.64
C PRO A 12 17.12 -45.54 -52.02
N PRO A 13 17.20 -46.00 -50.75
CA PRO A 13 16.06 -46.60 -50.05
C PRO A 13 14.96 -45.58 -49.84
N LYS A 14 13.74 -45.87 -50.24
CA LYS A 14 12.52 -45.10 -49.95
C LYS A 14 12.30 -45.08 -48.48
N LYS A 15 12.73 -43.97 -47.79
CA LYS A 15 12.39 -43.69 -46.38
C LYS A 15 10.87 -43.63 -46.25
N SER A 16 10.32 -44.57 -45.52
CA SER A 16 8.88 -44.71 -45.27
C SER A 16 8.35 -43.44 -44.62
N ARG A 17 7.57 -42.66 -45.36
CA ARG A 17 6.88 -41.43 -44.89
C ARG A 17 6.07 -41.66 -43.63
N LYS A 18 5.61 -42.90 -43.40
CA LYS A 18 4.89 -43.30 -42.18
C LYS A 18 5.73 -43.20 -40.93
N LYS A 19 7.05 -43.52 -40.96
CA LYS A 19 7.95 -43.37 -39.81
C LYS A 19 8.23 -41.88 -39.51
N LEU A 20 8.32 -41.03 -40.55
CA LEU A 20 8.51 -39.60 -40.38
C LEU A 20 7.27 -38.96 -39.73
N PHE A 21 6.06 -39.32 -40.18
CA PHE A 21 4.81 -38.87 -39.56
C PHE A 21 4.65 -39.33 -38.10
N MET A 22 5.09 -40.56 -37.79
CA MET A 22 5.03 -41.07 -36.42
C MET A 22 5.98 -40.33 -35.49
N VAL A 23 7.18 -39.99 -35.93
CA VAL A 23 8.15 -39.23 -35.15
C VAL A 23 7.66 -37.80 -34.94
N THR A 24 7.11 -37.13 -35.96
CA THR A 24 6.57 -35.77 -35.82
C THR A 24 5.35 -35.71 -34.88
N ALA A 25 4.48 -36.74 -34.94
CA ALA A 25 3.34 -36.83 -34.02
C ALA A 25 3.78 -37.01 -32.53
N VAL A 26 4.80 -37.84 -32.29
CA VAL A 26 5.35 -38.04 -30.93
C VAL A 26 6.02 -36.78 -30.41
N VAL A 27 6.77 -36.04 -31.24
CA VAL A 27 7.41 -34.76 -30.85
C VAL A 27 6.37 -33.70 -30.53
N LEU A 28 5.28 -33.60 -31.31
CA LEU A 28 4.18 -32.67 -31.02
C LEU A 28 3.44 -33.01 -29.73
N LEU A 29 3.22 -34.28 -29.43
CA LEU A 29 2.61 -34.72 -28.18
C LEU A 29 3.50 -34.42 -26.97
N LEU A 30 4.80 -34.60 -27.08
CA LEU A 30 5.76 -34.26 -26.02
C LEU A 30 5.87 -32.75 -25.83
N ALA A 31 5.83 -31.96 -26.88
CA ALA A 31 5.82 -30.50 -26.80
C ALA A 31 4.52 -29.96 -26.14
N ALA A 32 3.36 -30.58 -26.47
CA ALA A 32 2.08 -30.20 -25.86
C ALA A 32 2.01 -30.58 -24.37
N ALA A 33 2.51 -31.77 -24.00
CA ALA A 33 2.55 -32.22 -22.60
C ALA A 33 3.56 -31.40 -21.77
N GLY A 34 4.75 -31.12 -22.32
CA GLY A 34 5.77 -30.31 -21.64
C GLY A 34 5.40 -28.83 -21.52
N GLY A 35 4.87 -28.24 -22.60
CA GLY A 35 4.46 -26.83 -22.63
C GLY A 35 3.23 -26.57 -21.77
N GLY A 36 2.22 -27.45 -21.84
CA GLY A 36 1.02 -27.34 -21.00
C GLY A 36 1.28 -27.58 -19.53
N GLY A 37 2.13 -28.56 -19.19
CA GLY A 37 2.54 -28.83 -17.83
C GLY A 37 3.35 -27.67 -17.22
N PHE A 38 4.31 -27.13 -17.97
CA PHE A 38 5.10 -25.98 -17.54
C PHE A 38 4.23 -24.73 -17.32
N TRP A 39 3.28 -24.46 -18.23
CA TRP A 39 2.37 -23.33 -18.09
C TRP A 39 1.43 -23.50 -16.89
N TYR A 40 0.90 -24.70 -16.68
CA TYR A 40 0.03 -25.02 -15.53
C TYR A 40 0.78 -24.93 -14.20
N PHE A 41 2.00 -25.43 -14.10
CA PHE A 41 2.83 -25.32 -12.90
C PHE A 41 3.26 -23.89 -12.64
N ASN A 42 3.58 -23.11 -13.67
CA ASN A 42 3.97 -21.72 -13.52
C ASN A 42 2.77 -20.84 -13.12
N GLN A 43 1.56 -21.19 -13.56
CA GLN A 43 0.34 -20.50 -13.15
C GLN A 43 -0.10 -20.88 -11.73
N ALA A 44 0.14 -22.11 -11.31
CA ALA A 44 -0.08 -22.53 -9.92
C ALA A 44 0.94 -21.91 -8.95
N ALA A 45 2.17 -21.65 -9.41
CA ALA A 45 3.17 -20.92 -8.64
C ALA A 45 2.94 -19.40 -8.62
N ALA A 46 2.15 -18.87 -9.57
CA ALA A 46 1.76 -17.47 -9.67
C ALA A 46 0.44 -17.15 -8.95
N THR A 47 -0.11 -18.08 -8.17
CA THR A 47 -1.09 -17.68 -7.15
C THR A 47 -0.30 -16.78 -6.20
N PRO A 48 -0.56 -15.45 -6.15
CA PRO A 48 0.07 -14.64 -5.14
C PRO A 48 -0.33 -15.31 -3.83
N ALA A 49 0.66 -15.77 -3.06
CA ALA A 49 0.42 -16.14 -1.69
C ALA A 49 -0.41 -14.98 -1.16
N GLN A 50 -1.69 -15.23 -0.91
CA GLN A 50 -2.50 -14.30 -0.15
C GLN A 50 -1.66 -14.07 1.09
N ALA A 51 -0.98 -12.93 1.12
CA ALA A 51 -0.30 -12.48 2.30
C ALA A 51 -1.35 -12.70 3.38
N LYS A 52 -1.09 -13.64 4.26
CA LYS A 52 -1.97 -13.98 5.39
C LYS A 52 -2.20 -12.62 6.04
N GLN A 53 -3.34 -11.99 5.71
CA GLN A 53 -3.72 -10.74 6.33
C GLN A 53 -3.85 -11.11 7.79
N GLU A 54 -2.81 -10.78 8.55
CA GLU A 54 -2.91 -10.84 10.00
C GLU A 54 -4.20 -10.09 10.34
N PRO A 55 -5.05 -10.67 11.21
CA PRO A 55 -6.26 -9.98 11.60
C PRO A 55 -5.88 -8.56 12.01
N PRO A 56 -6.62 -7.54 11.54
CA PRO A 56 -6.27 -6.16 11.84
C PRO A 56 -6.12 -6.01 13.35
N LYS A 57 -4.93 -5.55 13.77
CA LYS A 57 -4.66 -5.27 15.18
C LYS A 57 -5.72 -4.27 15.67
N PRO A 58 -6.24 -4.42 16.88
CA PRO A 58 -7.20 -3.45 17.40
C PRO A 58 -6.55 -2.06 17.43
N PRO A 59 -7.26 -1.01 17.01
CA PRO A 59 -6.73 0.34 17.05
C PRO A 59 -6.48 0.78 18.50
N VAL A 60 -5.44 1.58 18.69
CA VAL A 60 -5.06 2.14 19.97
C VAL A 60 -5.43 3.63 20.00
N PHE A 61 -6.02 4.09 21.11
CA PHE A 61 -6.42 5.47 21.27
C PHE A 61 -5.45 6.18 22.21
N VAL A 62 -4.95 7.33 21.78
CA VAL A 62 -4.08 8.20 22.56
C VAL A 62 -4.79 9.53 22.73
N SER A 63 -5.24 9.82 23.97
CA SER A 63 -5.83 11.12 24.30
C SER A 63 -4.72 12.14 24.50
N LEU A 64 -4.87 13.30 23.87
CA LEU A 64 -4.04 14.47 24.09
C LEU A 64 -4.65 15.32 25.21
N GLU A 65 -3.79 16.05 25.91
CA GLU A 65 -4.28 17.05 26.87
C GLU A 65 -5.04 18.17 26.15
N THR A 66 -5.94 18.83 26.86
CA THR A 66 -6.73 19.95 26.36
C THR A 66 -5.85 21.03 25.74
N PHE A 67 -6.22 21.49 24.56
CA PHE A 67 -5.66 22.68 23.93
C PHE A 67 -6.56 23.88 24.21
N THR A 68 -5.97 24.95 24.68
CA THR A 68 -6.64 26.26 24.77
C THR A 68 -5.80 27.25 23.98
N VAL A 69 -6.34 27.78 22.91
CA VAL A 69 -5.63 28.64 21.96
C VAL A 69 -6.46 29.87 21.61
N ASN A 70 -5.78 30.99 21.32
CA ASN A 70 -6.41 32.13 20.67
C ASN A 70 -6.54 31.85 19.18
N LEU A 71 -7.74 32.01 18.65
CA LEU A 71 -8.00 31.96 17.20
C LEU A 71 -7.58 33.26 16.53
N GLN A 72 -7.42 33.24 15.23
CA GLN A 72 -7.26 34.46 14.44
C GLN A 72 -8.52 35.32 14.61
N PRO A 73 -8.39 36.65 14.79
CA PRO A 73 -9.53 37.54 14.93
C PRO A 73 -10.49 37.46 13.74
N ASP A 74 -11.82 37.27 14.03
CA ASP A 74 -12.83 37.15 12.97
C ASP A 74 -14.26 37.45 13.52
N PRO A 75 -14.77 38.66 13.56
CA PRO A 75 -14.06 39.95 13.63
C PRO A 75 -13.47 40.25 15.02
N ALA A 76 -13.83 39.46 16.05
CA ALA A 76 -13.36 39.61 17.43
C ALA A 76 -12.35 38.51 17.79
N GLU A 77 -11.58 38.74 18.85
CA GLU A 77 -10.73 37.69 19.42
C GLU A 77 -11.61 36.63 20.07
N GLN A 78 -11.32 35.37 19.75
CA GLN A 78 -12.02 34.21 20.32
C GLN A 78 -11.02 33.14 20.74
N PHE A 79 -11.42 32.35 21.73
CA PHE A 79 -10.64 31.25 22.24
C PHE A 79 -11.26 29.93 21.83
N LEU A 80 -10.43 28.99 21.40
CA LEU A 80 -10.80 27.60 21.19
C LEU A 80 -10.27 26.76 22.33
N GLN A 81 -11.17 26.03 22.98
CA GLN A 81 -10.82 24.92 23.87
C GLN A 81 -11.22 23.61 23.19
N VAL A 82 -10.26 22.70 22.97
CA VAL A 82 -10.49 21.43 22.27
C VAL A 82 -9.74 20.29 22.92
N ASP A 83 -10.43 19.17 23.08
CA ASP A 83 -9.86 17.89 23.48
C ASP A 83 -9.79 16.97 22.25
N LEU A 84 -8.63 16.35 22.03
CA LEU A 84 -8.33 15.51 20.90
C LEU A 84 -7.93 14.11 21.36
N THR A 85 -8.44 13.10 20.67
CA THR A 85 -7.99 11.72 20.80
C THR A 85 -7.55 11.22 19.44
N LEU A 86 -6.34 10.70 19.35
CA LEU A 86 -5.78 10.12 18.13
C LEU A 86 -6.06 8.62 18.12
N GLN A 87 -6.55 8.11 16.99
CA GLN A 87 -6.66 6.68 16.70
C GLN A 87 -5.44 6.25 15.91
N LEU A 88 -4.71 5.28 16.42
CA LEU A 88 -3.49 4.74 15.84
C LEU A 88 -3.67 3.25 15.52
N PRO A 89 -3.01 2.72 14.48
CA PRO A 89 -3.21 1.35 14.03
C PRO A 89 -2.73 0.31 15.05
N ASP A 90 -1.73 0.65 15.86
CA ASP A 90 -1.15 -0.26 16.86
C ASP A 90 -0.41 0.47 17.97
N GLU A 91 0.07 -0.30 18.97
CA GLU A 91 0.82 0.23 20.11
C GLU A 91 2.20 0.79 19.73
N GLU A 92 2.82 0.31 18.67
CA GLU A 92 4.12 0.81 18.22
C GLU A 92 4.00 2.26 17.77
N GLN A 93 2.97 2.57 16.97
CA GLN A 93 2.66 3.94 16.55
C GLN A 93 2.26 4.82 17.75
N ALA A 94 1.53 4.26 18.72
CA ALA A 94 1.19 4.98 19.93
C ALA A 94 2.43 5.38 20.74
N LYS A 95 3.43 4.51 20.84
CA LYS A 95 4.71 4.82 21.48
C LYS A 95 5.47 5.92 20.75
N ILE A 96 5.47 5.92 19.41
CA ILE A 96 6.09 6.99 18.62
C ILE A 96 5.45 8.34 18.95
N VAL A 97 4.12 8.42 18.95
CA VAL A 97 3.40 9.65 19.33
C VAL A 97 3.76 10.09 20.74
N GLN A 98 3.79 9.17 21.70
CA GLN A 98 4.14 9.49 23.10
C GLN A 98 5.58 9.99 23.26
N GLN A 99 6.54 9.38 22.54
CA GLN A 99 7.95 9.80 22.56
C GLN A 99 8.14 11.18 21.95
N HIS A 100 7.35 11.54 20.95
CA HIS A 100 7.37 12.83 20.26
C HIS A 100 6.25 13.78 20.73
N MET A 101 5.63 13.53 21.89
CA MET A 101 4.48 14.30 22.37
C MET A 101 4.70 15.81 22.36
N PRO A 102 5.85 16.36 22.80
CA PRO A 102 6.09 17.80 22.72
C PRO A 102 6.03 18.36 21.31
N GLU A 103 6.53 17.60 20.33
CA GLU A 103 6.50 18.00 18.91
C GLU A 103 5.08 17.90 18.35
N VAL A 104 4.36 16.82 18.66
CA VAL A 104 2.94 16.65 18.30
C VAL A 104 2.13 17.85 18.82
N ARG A 105 2.28 18.19 20.10
CA ARG A 105 1.56 19.32 20.71
C ARG A 105 1.91 20.64 20.05
N ASN A 106 3.19 20.89 19.76
CA ASN A 106 3.61 22.11 19.11
C ASN A 106 3.01 22.27 17.71
N ARG A 107 3.03 21.21 16.89
CA ARG A 107 2.45 21.21 15.55
C ARG A 107 0.95 21.52 15.58
N LEU A 108 0.23 20.85 16.48
CA LEU A 108 -1.21 21.06 16.66
C LEU A 108 -1.53 22.47 17.18
N LEU A 109 -0.74 22.98 18.14
CA LEU A 109 -0.90 24.33 18.67
C LEU A 109 -0.75 25.37 17.56
N MET A 110 0.28 25.25 16.72
CA MET A 110 0.52 26.17 15.59
C MET A 110 -0.62 26.09 14.57
N LEU A 111 -1.11 24.89 14.26
CA LEU A 111 -2.25 24.70 13.38
C LEU A 111 -3.51 25.37 13.94
N LEU A 112 -3.87 25.06 15.18
CA LEU A 112 -5.09 25.57 15.81
C LEU A 112 -5.08 27.11 15.91
N THR A 113 -3.93 27.69 16.30
CA THR A 113 -3.77 29.16 16.40
C THR A 113 -3.89 29.86 15.04
N SER A 114 -3.63 29.16 13.93
CA SER A 114 -3.77 29.70 12.59
C SER A 114 -5.21 29.78 12.08
N LYS A 115 -6.18 29.20 12.81
CA LYS A 115 -7.59 29.10 12.37
C LYS A 115 -8.42 30.27 12.81
N LYS A 116 -9.46 30.57 12.01
CA LYS A 116 -10.54 31.49 12.33
C LYS A 116 -11.74 30.73 12.87
N SER A 117 -12.52 31.36 13.72
CA SER A 117 -13.72 30.73 14.26
C SER A 117 -14.73 30.37 13.18
N SER A 118 -14.93 31.23 12.18
CA SER A 118 -15.84 30.97 11.05
C SER A 118 -15.48 29.71 10.25
N GLU A 119 -14.18 29.40 10.17
CA GLU A 119 -13.68 28.21 9.45
C GLU A 119 -14.02 26.91 10.16
N ILE A 120 -13.99 26.89 11.50
CA ILE A 120 -14.06 25.67 12.31
C ILE A 120 -15.38 25.46 13.05
N THR A 121 -16.32 26.43 12.96
CA THR A 121 -17.64 26.31 13.61
C THR A 121 -18.55 25.30 12.89
N THR A 122 -18.43 25.18 11.58
CA THR A 122 -19.27 24.29 10.76
C THR A 122 -18.82 22.83 10.86
N ILE A 123 -19.72 21.90 10.53
CA ILE A 123 -19.40 20.47 10.46
C ILE A 123 -18.28 20.20 9.44
N ASP A 124 -18.37 20.84 8.27
CA ASP A 124 -17.37 20.67 7.20
C ASP A 124 -16.03 21.30 7.60
N GLY A 125 -16.06 22.43 8.30
CA GLY A 125 -14.87 23.05 8.88
C GLY A 125 -14.17 22.15 9.88
N LYS A 126 -14.92 21.49 10.78
CA LYS A 126 -14.36 20.52 11.73
C LYS A 126 -13.75 19.32 11.01
N LYS A 127 -14.42 18.79 9.98
CA LYS A 127 -13.85 17.71 9.15
C LYS A 127 -12.59 18.15 8.41
N GLN A 128 -12.55 19.40 7.94
CA GLN A 128 -11.36 19.96 7.31
C GLN A 128 -10.22 20.08 8.31
N LEU A 129 -10.49 20.60 9.50
CA LEU A 129 -9.52 20.69 10.59
C LEU A 129 -8.94 19.31 10.95
N GLY A 130 -9.78 18.28 11.03
CA GLY A 130 -9.33 16.92 11.25
C GLY A 130 -8.35 16.43 10.17
N ARG A 131 -8.67 16.64 8.88
CA ARG A 131 -7.74 16.31 7.79
C ARG A 131 -6.40 17.05 7.90
N GLU A 132 -6.42 18.29 8.32
CA GLU A 132 -5.20 19.10 8.50
C GLU A 132 -4.38 18.61 9.70
N ILE A 133 -5.03 18.22 10.79
CA ILE A 133 -4.38 17.59 11.96
C ILE A 133 -3.67 16.30 11.52
N SER A 134 -4.38 15.40 10.81
CA SER A 134 -3.81 14.18 10.29
C SER A 134 -2.62 14.45 9.36
N ALA A 135 -2.71 15.45 8.48
CA ALA A 135 -1.63 15.85 7.57
C ALA A 135 -0.39 16.40 8.30
N GLN A 136 -0.57 17.14 9.41
CA GLN A 136 0.54 17.61 10.24
C GLN A 136 1.25 16.45 10.94
N LEU A 137 0.50 15.46 11.41
CA LEU A 137 1.04 14.30 12.10
C LEU A 137 1.65 13.26 11.15
N ASP A 138 1.27 13.28 9.87
CA ASP A 138 1.87 12.44 8.83
C ASP A 138 3.29 12.92 8.42
N GLN A 139 3.67 14.13 8.77
CA GLN A 139 5.02 14.63 8.53
C GLN A 139 6.04 13.95 9.47
N PRO A 140 7.27 13.67 8.98
CA PRO A 140 8.31 13.11 9.83
C PRO A 140 8.55 13.95 11.07
N PHE A 141 8.76 13.30 12.21
CA PHE A 141 9.23 13.93 13.44
C PHE A 141 10.73 14.21 13.38
N THR A 142 11.23 14.94 14.37
CA THR A 142 12.67 15.12 14.57
C THR A 142 13.38 13.75 14.53
N ALA A 143 14.56 13.68 13.93
CA ALA A 143 15.31 12.44 13.66
C ALA A 143 14.73 11.53 12.54
N GLY A 144 13.78 12.03 11.73
CA GLY A 144 13.29 11.32 10.56
C GLY A 144 12.28 10.19 10.87
N VAL A 145 11.83 10.07 12.12
CA VAL A 145 10.79 9.12 12.51
C VAL A 145 9.46 9.59 11.94
N LYS A 146 8.73 8.68 11.29
CA LYS A 146 7.42 8.94 10.69
C LYS A 146 6.41 7.89 11.14
N LEU A 147 5.14 8.30 11.30
CA LEU A 147 4.05 7.35 11.46
C LEU A 147 3.84 6.56 10.16
N GLN A 148 3.50 5.28 10.27
CA GLN A 148 3.23 4.44 9.10
C GLN A 148 1.94 4.82 8.38
N GLN A 149 0.98 5.32 9.16
CA GLN A 149 -0.31 5.82 8.67
C GLN A 149 -0.65 7.10 9.42
N ALA A 150 -1.26 8.04 8.69
CA ALA A 150 -1.80 9.22 9.34
C ALA A 150 -2.85 8.79 10.38
N PRO A 151 -2.79 9.31 11.61
CA PRO A 151 -3.75 8.95 12.63
C PRO A 151 -5.15 9.45 12.28
N GLY A 152 -6.18 8.69 12.69
CA GLY A 152 -7.53 9.23 12.80
C GLY A 152 -7.59 10.19 13.98
N ASP A 153 -8.41 11.21 13.86
CA ASP A 153 -8.62 12.21 14.91
C ASP A 153 -10.08 12.24 15.36
N TYR A 154 -10.27 12.38 16.66
CA TYR A 154 -11.57 12.53 17.27
C TYR A 154 -11.57 13.75 18.18
N PHE A 155 -12.48 14.69 17.89
CA PHE A 155 -12.77 15.80 18.80
C PHE A 155 -13.69 15.29 19.90
N THR A 156 -13.21 15.20 21.13
CA THR A 156 -13.99 14.77 22.30
C THR A 156 -14.63 15.94 23.04
N SER A 157 -14.07 17.13 22.89
CA SER A 157 -14.65 18.41 23.32
C SER A 157 -14.27 19.50 22.32
N PHE A 158 -15.16 20.45 22.05
CA PHE A 158 -14.92 21.54 21.12
C PHE A 158 -15.76 22.76 21.48
N VAL A 159 -15.13 23.75 22.13
CA VAL A 159 -15.78 24.96 22.65
C VAL A 159 -15.09 26.19 22.09
N ILE A 160 -15.84 27.13 21.51
CA ILE A 160 -15.37 28.44 21.08
C ILE A 160 -16.03 29.49 22.00
N GLN A 161 -15.23 30.38 22.52
CA GLN A 161 -15.67 31.45 23.44
C GLN A 161 -15.14 32.82 23.00
#